data_b17f40825d7f5393d8dbd319d5ecc38c
#
_entry.id   b17f40825d7f5393d8dbd319d5ecc38c
#
_cell.length_a   1.000
_cell.length_b   1.000
_cell.length_c   1.000
_cell.angle_alpha   90.00
_cell.angle_beta   90.00
_cell.angle_gamma   90.00
#
_symmetry.space_group_name_H-M   'P 1'
#
loop_
_entity.id
_entity.type
_entity.pdbx_description
1 polymer ?
#
loop_
_entity_poly.entity_id
_entity_poly.type
_entity_poly.pdbx_seq_one_letter_code
_entity_poly.pdbx_strand_id
1 'polypeptide(L)'
;SEPYLTVNGSYPNKSKYVRVSAIKNTIDYLDDNGNVRTPAASASLPSIGSGSWAGAFNSGDDGNLQHPQQFYDSITSTNVQGLNPGNADNGKTAYEDALNILKNQDEYDFNLLLIPGIFDKLHTSIVTKAIDVCEDRGDCFVIADPVEYSMNITDVTTRAETRDSNYAAMYWPWVKLPQNEIGRDVWVPPSVSISGVYAFSDKVSHEWFAPAGVNRGTIDRAIEVERKLTQSNRDTLYDSNVNPIATFPTSGVTVYGQKTLQKKESALDRVNVRRLLIRLKKFIASSSRFLVFEQNNAKTRQRFLGIVNPFLEQVQSNSGLTAFKVVMDESNNTPDIVDRNILYGPVSYTHLRAHETGRN
;
A
#
# COMPACT_ATOMS: atom_id res chain seq x y z
N SER A 1 28.96 -47.44 -9.98
CA SER A 1 28.82 -45.97 -10.02
C SER A 1 27.38 -45.65 -9.82
N GLU A 2 27.08 -45.08 -8.70
CA GLU A 2 25.75 -44.57 -8.43
C GLU A 2 25.40 -43.46 -9.46
N PRO A 3 24.22 -43.49 -10.04
CA PRO A 3 23.85 -42.49 -11.03
C PRO A 3 23.75 -41.11 -10.36
N TYR A 4 24.39 -40.13 -10.95
CA TYR A 4 24.16 -38.74 -10.59
C TYR A 4 22.72 -38.37 -10.89
N LEU A 5 22.00 -37.93 -9.89
CA LEU A 5 20.67 -37.42 -10.09
C LEU A 5 20.78 -35.89 -10.30
N THR A 6 20.62 -35.48 -11.53
CA THR A 6 20.38 -34.07 -11.81
C THR A 6 18.88 -33.91 -12.02
N VAL A 7 18.22 -33.30 -11.05
CA VAL A 7 16.80 -33.04 -11.13
C VAL A 7 16.58 -31.54 -11.26
N ASN A 8 16.13 -31.12 -12.43
CA ASN A 8 15.66 -29.75 -12.65
C ASN A 8 14.16 -29.77 -12.57
N GLY A 9 13.59 -28.79 -11.87
CA GLY A 9 12.16 -28.68 -11.83
C GLY A 9 11.62 -27.94 -10.63
N SER A 10 10.30 -28.01 -10.49
CA SER A 10 9.59 -27.44 -9.34
C SER A 10 9.62 -28.43 -8.19
N TYR A 11 10.20 -28.05 -7.08
CA TYR A 11 10.28 -28.85 -5.86
C TYR A 11 9.21 -28.41 -4.87
N PRO A 12 8.69 -29.33 -4.02
CA PRO A 12 7.79 -28.98 -2.93
C PRO A 12 8.57 -28.22 -1.84
N ASN A 13 8.83 -26.95 -2.10
CA ASN A 13 9.58 -26.09 -1.19
C ASN A 13 8.80 -25.84 0.09
N LYS A 14 9.11 -26.57 1.16
CA LYS A 14 8.48 -26.42 2.49
C LYS A 14 9.10 -25.31 3.32
N SER A 15 10.34 -24.93 3.00
CA SER A 15 11.02 -23.85 3.72
C SER A 15 10.52 -22.48 3.28
N LYS A 16 10.36 -21.58 4.25
CA LYS A 16 10.05 -20.16 4.00
C LYS A 16 11.24 -19.41 3.40
N TYR A 17 12.47 -19.84 3.71
CA TYR A 17 13.70 -19.09 3.42
C TYR A 17 14.54 -19.71 2.29
N VAL A 18 14.43 -21.01 2.07
CA VAL A 18 15.26 -21.74 1.12
C VAL A 18 14.40 -22.30 -0.02
N ARG A 19 14.88 -22.17 -1.22
CA ARG A 19 14.27 -22.72 -2.43
C ARG A 19 15.28 -23.60 -3.17
N VAL A 20 14.85 -24.77 -3.60
CA VAL A 20 15.64 -25.66 -4.42
C VAL A 20 15.18 -25.55 -5.87
N SER A 21 16.08 -25.20 -6.77
CA SER A 21 15.82 -25.11 -8.22
C SER A 21 16.44 -26.27 -9.00
N ALA A 22 17.57 -26.76 -8.55
CA ALA A 22 18.24 -27.91 -9.18
C ALA A 22 19.11 -28.65 -8.15
N ILE A 23 19.21 -29.94 -8.30
CA ILE A 23 20.15 -30.81 -7.56
C ILE A 23 21.13 -31.36 -8.59
N LYS A 24 22.40 -31.05 -8.44
CA LYS A 24 23.46 -31.46 -9.38
C LYS A 24 24.40 -32.52 -8.83
N ASN A 25 24.37 -32.78 -7.53
CA ASN A 25 25.28 -33.71 -6.87
C ASN A 25 24.58 -35.03 -6.53
N THR A 26 25.38 -36.08 -6.36
CA THR A 26 24.87 -37.35 -5.85
C THR A 26 24.24 -37.18 -4.47
N ILE A 27 23.12 -37.88 -4.27
CA ILE A 27 22.43 -37.88 -2.97
C ILE A 27 23.14 -38.77 -1.92
N ASP A 28 24.03 -39.67 -2.39
CA ASP A 28 24.76 -40.62 -1.55
C ASP A 28 26.25 -40.31 -1.53
N TYR A 29 26.58 -39.24 -0.82
CA TYR A 29 27.97 -38.77 -0.67
C TYR A 29 28.62 -39.22 0.62
N LEU A 30 27.87 -39.78 1.55
CA LEU A 30 28.37 -40.39 2.74
C LEU A 30 28.42 -41.89 2.63
N ASP A 31 29.42 -42.53 3.31
CA ASP A 31 29.45 -43.96 3.52
C ASP A 31 28.55 -44.36 4.69
N ASP A 32 28.44 -45.65 4.94
CA ASP A 32 27.62 -46.21 6.03
C ASP A 32 28.08 -45.75 7.45
N ASN A 33 29.27 -45.20 7.53
CA ASN A 33 29.84 -44.65 8.79
C ASN A 33 29.71 -43.14 8.88
N GLY A 34 29.07 -42.50 7.90
CA GLY A 34 28.87 -41.07 7.83
C GLY A 34 30.07 -40.25 7.33
N ASN A 35 31.12 -40.94 6.76
CA ASN A 35 32.26 -40.25 6.16
C ASN A 35 31.99 -39.96 4.68
N VAL A 36 32.61 -38.88 4.22
CA VAL A 36 32.51 -38.46 2.81
C VAL A 36 33.18 -39.48 1.91
N ARG A 37 32.44 -40.04 0.93
CA ARG A 37 32.98 -40.97 -0.05
C ARG A 37 34.00 -40.34 -0.96
N THR A 38 35.20 -40.89 -1.00
CA THR A 38 36.28 -40.44 -1.88
C THR A 38 36.38 -41.34 -3.12
N PRO A 39 36.85 -40.82 -4.29
CA PRO A 39 37.30 -39.46 -4.58
C PRO A 39 36.19 -38.56 -5.12
N ALA A 40 35.03 -39.07 -5.47
CA ALA A 40 34.02 -38.33 -6.20
C ALA A 40 33.39 -37.20 -5.35
N ALA A 41 33.24 -37.43 -4.08
CA ALA A 41 32.59 -36.47 -3.18
C ALA A 41 33.44 -35.23 -2.94
N SER A 42 34.74 -35.38 -2.77
CA SER A 42 35.62 -34.21 -2.43
C SER A 42 35.77 -33.22 -3.59
N ALA A 43 35.53 -33.64 -4.82
CA ALA A 43 35.55 -32.76 -5.98
C ALA A 43 34.23 -32.01 -6.22
N SER A 44 33.15 -32.56 -5.67
CA SER A 44 31.79 -32.02 -5.86
C SER A 44 31.29 -31.19 -4.68
N LEU A 45 31.97 -31.26 -3.54
CA LEU A 45 31.58 -30.68 -2.30
C LEU A 45 32.48 -29.52 -1.96
N PRO A 46 32.05 -28.29 -2.10
CA PRO A 46 32.82 -27.15 -1.61
C PRO A 46 32.98 -27.29 -0.10
N SER A 47 34.20 -27.21 0.37
CA SER A 47 34.53 -27.47 1.78
C SER A 47 33.92 -26.42 2.71
N ILE A 48 34.10 -25.19 2.43
CA ILE A 48 33.54 -24.05 3.15
C ILE A 48 33.41 -22.90 2.17
N GLY A 49 32.28 -22.24 2.14
CA GLY A 49 32.12 -21.04 1.32
C GLY A 49 30.91 -21.09 0.39
N SER A 50 30.93 -20.25 -0.61
CA SER A 50 29.85 -20.06 -1.56
C SER A 50 29.44 -21.35 -2.27
N GLY A 51 28.18 -21.70 -2.19
CA GLY A 51 27.61 -22.88 -2.83
C GLY A 51 27.85 -24.19 -2.07
N SER A 52 28.38 -24.14 -0.86
CA SER A 52 28.54 -25.30 -0.01
C SER A 52 27.20 -25.78 0.52
N TRP A 53 26.96 -27.08 0.40
CA TRP A 53 25.81 -27.75 1.01
C TRP A 53 26.19 -28.35 2.39
N ALA A 54 27.46 -28.32 2.77
CA ALA A 54 27.99 -28.84 4.03
C ALA A 54 28.47 -27.78 5.00
N GLY A 55 28.02 -26.56 4.90
CA GLY A 55 28.42 -25.44 5.77
C GLY A 55 27.26 -24.52 6.10
N ALA A 56 27.55 -23.55 6.94
CA ALA A 56 26.63 -22.46 7.19
C ALA A 56 26.43 -21.61 5.91
N PHE A 57 25.28 -21.00 5.76
CA PHE A 57 25.06 -20.00 4.72
C PHE A 57 26.02 -18.82 4.96
N ASN A 58 26.71 -18.41 3.90
CA ASN A 58 27.63 -17.29 3.92
C ASN A 58 26.99 -16.06 3.27
N SER A 59 27.53 -14.90 3.62
CA SER A 59 27.10 -13.60 3.05
C SER A 59 25.65 -13.25 3.37
N GLY A 60 25.07 -13.86 4.41
CA GLY A 60 23.86 -13.35 5.01
C GLY A 60 24.19 -12.14 5.87
N ASP A 61 23.40 -11.09 5.74
CA ASP A 61 23.45 -9.90 6.59
C ASP A 61 22.02 -9.56 6.99
N ASP A 62 21.83 -9.25 8.27
CA ASP A 62 20.52 -8.79 8.76
C ASP A 62 20.19 -7.37 8.31
N GLY A 63 21.09 -6.74 7.57
CA GLY A 63 21.05 -5.34 7.22
C GLY A 63 21.37 -4.45 8.41
N ASN A 64 21.67 -3.20 8.15
CA ASN A 64 21.97 -2.25 9.21
C ASN A 64 20.80 -1.28 9.40
N LEU A 65 19.84 -1.65 10.24
CA LEU A 65 18.68 -0.83 10.59
C LEU A 65 19.01 0.31 11.56
N GLN A 66 20.30 0.52 11.89
CA GLN A 66 20.70 1.53 12.87
C GLN A 66 20.60 2.95 12.33
N HIS A 67 20.76 3.12 11.01
CA HIS A 67 20.65 4.41 10.35
C HIS A 67 19.41 4.47 9.48
N PRO A 68 18.51 5.42 9.72
CA PRO A 68 17.36 5.65 8.86
C PRO A 68 17.73 5.81 7.38
N GLN A 69 18.94 6.32 7.13
CA GLN A 69 19.51 6.55 5.82
C GLN A 69 19.60 5.30 4.95
N GLN A 70 19.76 4.13 5.54
CA GLN A 70 19.83 2.89 4.78
C GLN A 70 18.48 2.41 4.24
N PHE A 71 17.38 2.93 4.79
CA PHE A 71 16.05 2.71 4.23
C PHE A 71 15.81 3.46 2.91
N TYR A 72 16.57 4.53 2.67
CA TYR A 72 16.25 5.45 1.59
C TYR A 72 17.45 5.84 0.71
N ASP A 73 18.59 5.18 0.85
CA ASP A 73 19.65 5.33 -0.13
C ASP A 73 19.10 5.06 -1.53
N SER A 74 19.52 5.88 -2.47
CA SER A 74 19.07 5.75 -3.86
C SER A 74 19.24 4.32 -4.35
N ILE A 75 18.26 3.79 -5.04
CA ILE A 75 18.35 2.48 -5.66
C ILE A 75 19.38 2.58 -6.79
N THR A 76 20.49 1.88 -6.62
CA THR A 76 21.64 1.88 -7.54
C THR A 76 22.06 0.43 -7.82
N SER A 77 23.06 0.24 -8.68
CA SER A 77 23.65 -1.09 -8.89
C SER A 77 24.31 -1.68 -7.64
N THR A 78 24.67 -0.84 -6.66
CA THR A 78 25.26 -1.26 -5.37
C THR A 78 24.27 -1.29 -4.22
N ASN A 79 23.13 -0.63 -4.37
CA ASN A 79 22.02 -0.63 -3.41
C ASN A 79 20.71 -0.88 -4.15
N VAL A 80 20.39 -2.12 -4.41
CA VAL A 80 19.21 -2.55 -5.15
C VAL A 80 18.01 -2.83 -4.26
N GLN A 81 18.13 -2.67 -2.95
CA GLN A 81 17.09 -2.94 -1.97
C GLN A 81 16.47 -4.34 -2.12
N GLY A 82 17.31 -5.35 -2.39
CA GLY A 82 16.87 -6.73 -2.61
C GLY A 82 16.34 -7.02 -4.01
N LEU A 83 16.32 -6.06 -4.92
CA LEU A 83 15.91 -6.24 -6.30
C LEU A 83 17.08 -6.76 -7.17
N ASN A 84 16.76 -7.19 -8.41
CA ASN A 84 17.78 -7.71 -9.32
C ASN A 84 18.82 -6.64 -9.68
N PRO A 85 20.11 -6.82 -9.33
CA PRO A 85 21.15 -5.84 -9.61
C PRO A 85 21.54 -5.76 -11.11
N GLY A 86 21.12 -6.72 -11.92
CA GLY A 86 21.37 -6.72 -13.38
C GLY A 86 20.48 -5.77 -14.16
N ASN A 87 19.55 -5.09 -13.52
CA ASN A 87 18.68 -4.13 -14.18
C ASN A 87 19.41 -2.82 -14.45
N ALA A 88 19.39 -2.36 -15.71
CA ALA A 88 20.13 -1.19 -16.16
C ALA A 88 19.67 0.13 -15.50
N ASP A 89 18.43 0.19 -15.01
CA ASP A 89 17.85 1.33 -14.32
C ASP A 89 17.85 1.19 -12.79
N ASN A 90 18.76 0.38 -12.29
CA ASN A 90 19.03 0.23 -10.86
C ASN A 90 17.81 -0.24 -10.04
N GLY A 91 17.02 -1.15 -10.59
CA GLY A 91 15.86 -1.73 -9.93
C GLY A 91 14.55 -0.96 -10.12
N LYS A 92 14.57 0.20 -10.75
CA LYS A 92 13.37 0.99 -11.06
C LYS A 92 12.34 0.17 -11.85
N THR A 93 12.79 -0.51 -12.91
CA THR A 93 11.92 -1.34 -13.76
C THR A 93 11.25 -2.45 -12.94
N ALA A 94 11.94 -3.06 -11.97
CA ALA A 94 11.35 -4.08 -11.12
C ALA A 94 10.18 -3.53 -10.27
N TYR A 95 10.28 -2.30 -9.77
CA TYR A 95 9.16 -1.63 -9.11
C TYR A 95 8.02 -1.32 -10.08
N GLU A 96 8.35 -0.83 -11.27
CA GLU A 96 7.36 -0.53 -12.31
C GLU A 96 6.63 -1.78 -12.78
N ASP A 97 7.33 -2.91 -12.92
CA ASP A 97 6.74 -4.20 -13.27
C ASP A 97 5.81 -4.72 -12.16
N ALA A 98 6.24 -4.63 -10.90
CA ALA A 98 5.39 -4.97 -9.76
C ALA A 98 4.11 -4.12 -9.72
N LEU A 99 4.23 -2.82 -9.95
CA LEU A 99 3.08 -1.91 -10.03
C LEU A 99 2.19 -2.22 -11.24
N ASN A 100 2.75 -2.64 -12.37
CA ASN A 100 1.99 -3.06 -13.55
C ASN A 100 1.17 -4.33 -13.28
N ILE A 101 1.73 -5.30 -12.53
CA ILE A 101 1.00 -6.50 -12.10
C ILE A 101 -0.20 -6.10 -11.24
N LEU A 102 -0.03 -5.15 -10.34
CA LEU A 102 -1.09 -4.65 -9.46
C LEU A 102 -2.21 -3.90 -10.20
N LYS A 103 -2.05 -3.55 -11.48
CA LYS A 103 -3.15 -2.97 -12.29
C LYS A 103 -4.30 -3.95 -12.54
N ASN A 104 -4.06 -5.24 -12.46
CA ASN A 104 -5.09 -6.25 -12.67
C ASN A 104 -6.05 -6.32 -11.48
N GLN A 105 -7.22 -5.68 -11.61
CA GLN A 105 -8.25 -5.62 -10.56
C GLN A 105 -8.93 -6.97 -10.31
N ASP A 106 -8.91 -7.88 -11.28
CA ASP A 106 -9.58 -9.18 -11.15
C ASP A 106 -8.75 -10.17 -10.33
N GLU A 107 -7.43 -9.98 -10.30
CA GLU A 107 -6.50 -10.83 -9.59
C GLU A 107 -6.12 -10.27 -8.21
N TYR A 108 -5.94 -8.95 -8.12
CA TYR A 108 -5.47 -8.29 -6.90
C TYR A 108 -6.50 -7.32 -6.34
N ASP A 109 -7.10 -7.68 -5.22
CA ASP A 109 -8.02 -6.80 -4.47
C ASP A 109 -7.32 -6.19 -3.25
N PHE A 110 -7.10 -4.87 -3.28
CA PHE A 110 -6.53 -4.11 -2.17
C PHE A 110 -7.10 -2.68 -2.14
N ASN A 111 -7.08 -2.04 -0.97
CA ASN A 111 -7.60 -0.69 -0.76
C ASN A 111 -6.50 0.36 -0.60
N LEU A 112 -5.33 -0.05 -0.10
CA LEU A 112 -4.20 0.82 0.16
C LEU A 112 -2.96 0.29 -0.55
N LEU A 113 -2.21 1.19 -1.18
CA LEU A 113 -0.90 0.93 -1.76
C LEU A 113 0.15 1.68 -0.96
N LEU A 114 1.12 0.95 -0.46
CA LEU A 114 2.22 1.47 0.35
C LEU A 114 3.55 1.01 -0.25
N ILE A 115 4.50 1.92 -0.35
CA ILE A 115 5.84 1.62 -0.86
C ILE A 115 6.86 2.23 0.12
N PRO A 116 6.99 1.68 1.35
CA PRO A 116 7.92 2.20 2.34
C PRO A 116 9.35 2.15 1.84
N GLY A 117 10.13 3.22 2.06
CA GLY A 117 11.49 3.34 1.56
C GLY A 117 11.60 3.97 0.16
N ILE A 118 10.48 4.18 -0.52
CA ILE A 118 10.41 4.93 -1.78
C ILE A 118 9.88 6.33 -1.48
N PHE A 119 10.74 7.33 -1.67
CA PHE A 119 10.42 8.73 -1.39
C PHE A 119 10.24 9.51 -2.68
N ASP A 120 9.25 10.36 -2.69
CA ASP A 120 8.90 11.13 -3.88
C ASP A 120 10.04 12.04 -4.36
N LYS A 121 10.84 12.56 -3.44
CA LYS A 121 12.02 13.37 -3.76
C LYS A 121 13.09 12.59 -4.51
N LEU A 122 13.35 11.35 -4.12
CA LEU A 122 14.40 10.51 -4.68
C LEU A 122 13.92 9.63 -5.84
N HIS A 123 12.70 9.11 -5.75
CA HIS A 123 12.15 8.09 -6.63
C HIS A 123 10.87 8.57 -7.32
N THR A 124 10.88 9.79 -7.85
CA THR A 124 9.72 10.48 -8.44
C THR A 124 8.94 9.63 -9.42
N SER A 125 9.63 8.88 -10.30
CA SER A 125 8.98 8.07 -11.34
C SER A 125 8.17 6.90 -10.76
N ILE A 126 8.69 6.25 -9.72
CA ILE A 126 8.01 5.13 -9.07
C ILE A 126 6.75 5.63 -8.34
N VAL A 127 6.86 6.75 -7.61
CA VAL A 127 5.71 7.36 -6.92
C VAL A 127 4.66 7.84 -7.93
N THR A 128 5.07 8.45 -9.05
CA THR A 128 4.15 8.80 -10.13
C THR A 128 3.42 7.57 -10.63
N LYS A 129 4.14 6.50 -10.94
CA LYS A 129 3.55 5.25 -11.42
C LYS A 129 2.57 4.64 -10.40
N ALA A 130 2.88 4.70 -9.11
CA ALA A 130 1.98 4.22 -8.05
C ALA A 130 0.68 5.02 -8.01
N ILE A 131 0.76 6.34 -8.14
CA ILE A 131 -0.41 7.23 -8.21
C ILE A 131 -1.23 6.92 -9.46
N ASP A 132 -0.60 6.82 -10.64
CA ASP A 132 -1.26 6.49 -11.91
C ASP A 132 -2.00 5.14 -11.83
N VAL A 133 -1.38 4.13 -11.20
CA VAL A 133 -2.03 2.82 -10.98
C VAL A 133 -3.30 2.96 -10.14
N CYS A 134 -3.27 3.75 -9.08
CA CYS A 134 -4.46 3.96 -8.25
C CYS A 134 -5.53 4.81 -8.94
N GLU A 135 -5.15 5.77 -9.77
CA GLU A 135 -6.08 6.56 -10.59
C GLU A 135 -6.75 5.71 -11.67
N ASP A 136 -5.97 4.93 -12.41
CA ASP A 136 -6.46 4.03 -13.45
C ASP A 136 -7.44 3.00 -12.87
N ARG A 137 -7.09 2.39 -11.75
CA ARG A 137 -7.94 1.43 -11.05
C ARG A 137 -9.18 2.08 -10.44
N GLY A 138 -9.00 3.22 -9.78
CA GLY A 138 -10.08 3.95 -9.10
C GLY A 138 -10.64 3.25 -7.85
N ASP A 139 -10.01 2.16 -7.39
CA ASP A 139 -10.44 1.32 -6.26
C ASP A 139 -9.41 1.19 -5.14
N CYS A 140 -8.31 1.92 -5.21
CA CYS A 140 -7.25 1.93 -4.21
C CYS A 140 -6.72 3.34 -3.96
N PHE A 141 -5.92 3.51 -2.92
CA PHE A 141 -5.40 4.79 -2.45
C PHE A 141 -3.92 4.66 -2.06
N VAL A 142 -3.07 5.61 -2.48
CA VAL A 142 -1.64 5.62 -2.16
C VAL A 142 -1.39 6.47 -0.91
N ILE A 143 -0.58 5.94 0.00
CA ILE A 143 0.08 6.75 1.03
C ILE A 143 1.54 6.86 0.61
N ALA A 144 1.95 8.05 0.16
CA ALA A 144 3.27 8.32 -0.35
C ALA A 144 4.11 9.08 0.69
N ASP A 145 5.39 8.72 0.77
CA ASP A 145 6.35 9.44 1.60
C ASP A 145 7.00 10.55 0.78
N PRO A 146 6.93 11.82 1.23
CA PRO A 146 7.43 12.95 0.43
C PRO A 146 8.94 13.00 0.35
N VAL A 147 9.62 12.80 1.49
CA VAL A 147 11.07 13.02 1.64
C VAL A 147 11.70 12.00 2.57
N GLU A 148 13.02 11.89 2.44
CA GLU A 148 13.88 11.10 3.30
C GLU A 148 13.95 11.66 4.74
N TYR A 149 14.59 10.93 5.63
CA TYR A 149 14.78 11.33 7.03
C TYR A 149 15.62 12.60 7.16
N SER A 150 15.33 13.42 8.15
CA SER A 150 16.05 14.66 8.47
C SER A 150 15.87 15.83 7.50
N MET A 151 14.87 15.76 6.62
CA MET A 151 14.53 16.87 5.73
C MET A 151 13.74 17.96 6.43
N ASN A 152 13.78 19.18 5.87
CA ASN A 152 13.05 20.33 6.42
C ASN A 152 11.64 20.48 5.83
N ILE A 153 10.83 21.36 6.42
CA ILE A 153 9.45 21.60 5.99
C ILE A 153 9.37 22.08 4.54
N THR A 154 10.32 22.92 4.11
CA THR A 154 10.34 23.48 2.76
C THR A 154 10.54 22.37 1.70
N ASP A 155 11.41 21.41 1.98
CA ASP A 155 11.58 20.25 1.07
C ASP A 155 10.27 19.47 0.92
N VAL A 156 9.55 19.27 2.02
CA VAL A 156 8.28 18.54 2.05
C VAL A 156 7.20 19.27 1.28
N THR A 157 7.00 20.58 1.56
CA THR A 157 5.96 21.38 0.92
C THR A 157 6.23 21.55 -0.58
N THR A 158 7.46 21.87 -0.95
CA THR A 158 7.87 21.97 -2.36
C THR A 158 7.58 20.66 -3.11
N ARG A 159 7.80 19.53 -2.45
CA ARG A 159 7.56 18.24 -3.09
C ARG A 159 6.07 17.95 -3.26
N ALA A 160 5.27 18.16 -2.22
CA ALA A 160 3.83 17.97 -2.28
C ALA A 160 3.15 18.87 -3.32
N GLU A 161 3.63 20.11 -3.45
CA GLU A 161 3.13 21.08 -4.43
C GLU A 161 3.37 20.68 -5.90
N THR A 162 4.27 19.73 -6.17
CA THR A 162 4.43 19.18 -7.54
C THR A 162 3.36 18.15 -7.90
N ARG A 163 2.56 17.70 -6.94
CA ARG A 163 1.55 16.67 -7.13
C ARG A 163 0.15 17.26 -7.17
N ASP A 164 -0.72 16.63 -7.93
CA ASP A 164 -2.15 16.93 -7.97
C ASP A 164 -2.92 15.62 -8.21
N SER A 165 -3.36 14.99 -7.13
CA SER A 165 -4.11 13.75 -7.19
C SER A 165 -4.99 13.57 -5.96
N ASN A 166 -6.21 13.12 -6.16
CA ASN A 166 -7.09 12.76 -5.05
C ASN A 166 -7.03 11.26 -4.68
N TYR A 167 -6.14 10.50 -5.31
CA TYR A 167 -5.87 9.10 -5.00
C TYR A 167 -4.61 8.90 -4.16
N ALA A 168 -3.98 10.00 -3.71
CA ALA A 168 -2.79 9.94 -2.89
C ALA A 168 -2.85 10.94 -1.73
N ALA A 169 -2.17 10.62 -0.64
CA ALA A 169 -1.92 11.52 0.47
C ALA A 169 -0.47 11.40 0.94
N MET A 170 0.06 12.51 1.45
CA MET A 170 1.37 12.59 2.06
C MET A 170 1.27 12.98 3.52
N TYR A 171 2.19 12.44 4.33
CA TYR A 171 2.27 12.66 5.77
C TYR A 171 3.71 13.00 6.15
N TRP A 172 3.88 13.79 7.20
CA TRP A 172 5.19 14.17 7.73
C TRP A 172 5.05 14.64 9.19
N PRO A 173 6.04 14.47 10.07
CA PRO A 173 7.37 13.90 9.90
C PRO A 173 7.44 12.37 10.12
N TRP A 174 8.66 11.84 10.10
CA TRP A 174 8.96 10.45 10.46
C TRP A 174 8.60 10.15 11.91
N VAL A 175 8.32 8.89 12.20
CA VAL A 175 7.89 8.40 13.50
C VAL A 175 8.85 7.33 14.02
N LYS A 176 9.12 7.35 15.31
CA LYS A 176 9.94 6.36 15.99
C LYS A 176 9.04 5.30 16.64
N LEU A 177 9.25 4.06 16.27
CA LEU A 177 8.50 2.91 16.77
C LEU A 177 9.43 1.93 17.48
N PRO A 178 8.96 1.24 18.55
CA PRO A 178 9.72 0.18 19.18
C PRO A 178 9.72 -1.07 18.31
N GLN A 179 10.89 -1.62 18.05
CA GLN A 179 11.08 -2.90 17.37
C GLN A 179 11.44 -3.97 18.40
N ASN A 180 10.44 -4.73 18.83
CA ASN A 180 10.58 -5.69 19.93
C ASN A 180 11.50 -6.87 19.58
N GLU A 181 11.57 -7.28 18.32
CA GLU A 181 12.38 -8.41 17.85
C GLU A 181 13.88 -8.16 18.00
N ILE A 182 14.30 -6.92 17.76
CA ILE A 182 15.72 -6.51 17.88
C ILE A 182 16.00 -5.71 19.15
N GLY A 183 14.98 -5.44 19.97
CA GLY A 183 15.11 -4.68 21.22
C GLY A 183 15.57 -3.24 21.04
N ARG A 184 15.25 -2.62 19.92
CA ARG A 184 15.64 -1.23 19.58
C ARG A 184 14.46 -0.45 19.04
N ASP A 185 14.55 0.87 19.21
CA ASP A 185 13.63 1.81 18.57
C ASP A 185 14.13 2.15 17.18
N VAL A 186 13.23 2.16 16.20
CA VAL A 186 13.57 2.45 14.80
C VAL A 186 12.76 3.62 14.28
N TRP A 187 13.40 4.46 13.48
CA TRP A 187 12.72 5.49 12.71
C TRP A 187 12.10 4.88 11.47
N VAL A 188 10.83 5.13 11.24
CA VAL A 188 10.10 4.65 10.07
C VAL A 188 9.44 5.79 9.32
N PRO A 189 9.33 5.69 8.00
CA PRO A 189 8.59 6.68 7.23
C PRO A 189 7.09 6.65 7.57
N PRO A 190 6.37 7.75 7.39
CA PRO A 190 4.96 7.86 7.74
C PRO A 190 4.07 6.76 7.15
N SER A 191 4.31 6.32 5.92
CA SER A 191 3.51 5.29 5.26
C SER A 191 3.38 4.01 6.07
N VAL A 192 4.42 3.63 6.83
CA VAL A 192 4.41 2.43 7.68
C VAL A 192 3.42 2.57 8.83
N SER A 193 3.39 3.73 9.49
CA SER A 193 2.55 3.97 10.67
C SER A 193 1.12 4.37 10.32
N ILE A 194 0.92 5.13 9.25
CA ILE A 194 -0.39 5.64 8.83
C ILE A 194 -1.35 4.52 8.41
N SER A 195 -0.84 3.45 7.82
CA SER A 195 -1.64 2.27 7.50
C SER A 195 -2.34 1.68 8.73
N GLY A 196 -1.63 1.65 9.86
CA GLY A 196 -2.17 1.25 11.16
C GLY A 196 -3.26 2.20 11.68
N VAL A 197 -3.08 3.51 11.48
CA VAL A 197 -4.09 4.52 11.85
C VAL A 197 -5.38 4.34 11.02
N TYR A 198 -5.24 4.07 9.73
CA TYR A 198 -6.41 3.80 8.88
C TYR A 198 -7.14 2.53 9.33
N ALA A 199 -6.40 1.44 9.55
CA ALA A 199 -6.97 0.19 10.01
C ALA A 199 -7.68 0.33 11.39
N PHE A 200 -7.08 1.11 12.30
CA PHE A 200 -7.71 1.41 13.60
C PHE A 200 -8.99 2.23 13.43
N SER A 201 -8.96 3.30 12.61
CA SER A 201 -10.14 4.11 12.32
C SER A 201 -11.28 3.26 11.73
N ASP A 202 -10.97 2.35 10.81
CA ASP A 202 -11.93 1.45 10.18
C ASP A 202 -12.54 0.47 11.17
N LYS A 203 -11.74 0.00 12.12
CA LYS A 203 -12.18 -0.94 13.18
C LYS A 203 -13.11 -0.27 14.19
N VAL A 204 -12.82 0.95 14.63
CA VAL A 204 -13.58 1.63 15.70
C VAL A 204 -14.75 2.46 15.17
N SER A 205 -14.73 2.76 13.88
CA SER A 205 -15.75 3.57 13.21
C SER A 205 -16.06 2.95 11.84
N HIS A 206 -15.79 3.66 10.75
CA HIS A 206 -15.91 3.20 9.37
C HIS A 206 -14.88 3.90 8.49
N GLU A 207 -14.66 3.38 7.28
CA GLU A 207 -13.69 3.89 6.32
C GLU A 207 -13.92 5.37 5.89
N TRP A 208 -15.14 5.85 6.06
CA TRP A 208 -15.51 7.25 5.75
C TRP A 208 -15.36 8.23 6.90
N PHE A 209 -14.91 7.78 8.06
CA PHE A 209 -14.52 8.69 9.12
C PHE A 209 -13.09 9.18 8.90
N ALA A 210 -12.82 10.42 9.35
CA ALA A 210 -11.49 10.99 9.26
C ALA A 210 -10.47 10.18 10.08
N PRO A 211 -9.43 9.60 9.47
CA PRO A 211 -8.36 8.91 10.20
C PRO A 211 -7.36 9.91 10.78
N ALA A 212 -7.87 10.87 11.55
CA ALA A 212 -7.11 11.96 12.11
C ALA A 212 -7.73 12.43 13.43
N GLY A 213 -6.99 13.25 14.17
CA GLY A 213 -7.39 13.78 15.46
C GLY A 213 -7.22 12.80 16.62
N VAL A 214 -7.40 13.28 17.83
CA VAL A 214 -7.07 12.54 19.06
C VAL A 214 -7.89 11.26 19.27
N ASN A 215 -9.05 11.16 18.66
CA ASN A 215 -9.92 9.99 18.83
C ASN A 215 -9.58 8.81 17.92
N ARG A 216 -9.04 9.08 16.72
CA ARG A 216 -8.83 8.05 15.68
C ARG A 216 -7.48 8.16 14.99
N GLY A 217 -6.78 9.27 15.15
CA GLY A 217 -5.51 9.54 14.48
C GLY A 217 -4.27 9.24 15.31
N THR A 218 -4.41 8.70 16.52
CA THR A 218 -3.27 8.36 17.38
C THR A 218 -2.51 7.17 16.78
N ILE A 219 -1.20 7.32 16.67
CA ILE A 219 -0.30 6.25 16.20
C ILE A 219 0.07 5.41 17.41
N ASP A 220 -0.49 4.20 17.47
CA ASP A 220 -0.20 3.26 18.53
C ASP A 220 1.31 2.94 18.60
N ARG A 221 1.84 2.83 19.82
CA ARG A 221 3.25 2.57 20.11
C ARG A 221 4.25 3.62 19.60
N ALA A 222 3.81 4.75 19.05
CA ALA A 222 4.74 5.79 18.65
C ALA A 222 5.42 6.41 19.89
N ILE A 223 6.75 6.42 19.88
CA ILE A 223 7.56 6.97 20.97
C ILE A 223 7.71 8.46 20.80
N GLU A 224 8.12 8.87 19.61
CA GLU A 224 8.35 10.28 19.27
C GLU A 224 8.27 10.52 17.75
N VAL A 225 8.20 11.78 17.38
CA VAL A 225 8.30 12.25 16.00
C VAL A 225 9.69 12.87 15.77
N GLU A 226 10.21 12.73 14.56
CA GLU A 226 11.50 13.29 14.17
C GLU A 226 11.61 14.79 14.47
N ARG A 227 10.51 15.52 14.23
CA ARG A 227 10.42 16.95 14.49
C ARG A 227 9.11 17.33 15.17
N LYS A 228 9.21 17.98 16.30
CA LYS A 228 8.05 18.54 16.99
C LYS A 228 7.53 19.76 16.23
N LEU A 229 6.29 19.68 15.77
CA LEU A 229 5.65 20.71 14.96
C LEU A 229 4.97 21.75 15.85
N THR A 230 5.27 23.03 15.60
CA THR A 230 4.47 24.16 16.12
C THR A 230 3.15 24.25 15.37
N GLN A 231 2.23 25.08 15.86
CA GLN A 231 0.98 25.35 15.14
C GLN A 231 1.24 25.89 13.74
N SER A 232 2.09 26.92 13.63
CA SER A 232 2.47 27.51 12.33
C SER A 232 3.06 26.49 11.36
N ASN A 233 3.88 25.56 11.86
CA ASN A 233 4.44 24.50 11.02
C ASN A 233 3.34 23.55 10.49
N ARG A 234 2.35 23.21 11.33
CA ARG A 234 1.22 22.38 10.91
C ARG A 234 0.35 23.09 9.88
N ASP A 235 0.12 24.39 10.06
CA ASP A 235 -0.65 25.20 9.11
C ASP A 235 0.06 25.26 7.75
N THR A 236 1.37 25.50 7.72
CA THR A 236 2.17 25.51 6.49
C THR A 236 2.11 24.17 5.75
N LEU A 237 2.26 23.05 6.47
CA LEU A 237 2.15 21.71 5.87
C LEU A 237 0.75 21.46 5.31
N TYR A 238 -0.26 21.83 6.09
CA TYR A 238 -1.65 21.61 5.72
C TYR A 238 -2.07 22.45 4.51
N ASP A 239 -1.58 23.67 4.39
CA ASP A 239 -1.82 24.54 3.23
C ASP A 239 -1.20 23.96 1.94
N SER A 240 -0.07 23.25 2.07
CA SER A 240 0.59 22.54 0.97
C SER A 240 0.09 21.09 0.77
N ASN A 241 -1.08 20.73 1.34
CA ASN A 241 -1.69 19.41 1.23
C ASN A 241 -0.86 18.24 1.84
N VAL A 242 -0.03 18.54 2.82
CA VAL A 242 0.67 17.54 3.62
C VAL A 242 0.00 17.40 4.97
N ASN A 243 -0.27 16.18 5.39
CA ASN A 243 -0.93 15.88 6.65
C ASN A 243 0.10 15.84 7.79
N PRO A 244 0.06 16.75 8.75
CA PRO A 244 1.02 16.80 9.83
C PRO A 244 0.79 15.68 10.85
N ILE A 245 1.89 15.10 11.34
CA ILE A 245 1.92 14.21 12.50
C ILE A 245 2.49 15.02 13.66
N ALA A 246 1.70 15.23 14.70
CA ALA A 246 2.07 16.09 15.83
C ALA A 246 2.00 15.32 17.16
N THR A 247 2.76 15.79 18.15
CA THR A 247 2.72 15.22 19.50
C THR A 247 1.90 16.13 20.40
N PHE A 248 0.90 15.57 21.04
CA PHE A 248 0.06 16.24 22.03
C PHE A 248 0.29 15.64 23.42
N PRO A 249 0.32 16.47 24.48
CA PRO A 249 0.62 15.99 25.84
C PRO A 249 -0.31 14.87 26.34
N THR A 250 -1.58 14.92 25.93
CA THR A 250 -2.60 13.97 26.40
C THR A 250 -2.85 12.80 25.48
N SER A 251 -2.49 12.92 24.20
CA SER A 251 -2.84 11.93 23.15
C SER A 251 -1.63 11.32 22.47
N GLY A 252 -0.42 11.73 22.85
CA GLY A 252 0.81 11.24 22.22
C GLY A 252 0.96 11.69 20.77
N VAL A 253 1.57 10.85 19.96
CA VAL A 253 1.81 11.09 18.54
C VAL A 253 0.52 10.85 17.77
N THR A 254 0.04 11.87 17.09
CA THR A 254 -1.29 11.87 16.46
C THR A 254 -1.24 12.51 15.07
N VAL A 255 -1.91 11.90 14.11
CA VAL A 255 -2.17 12.48 12.79
C VAL A 255 -3.15 13.64 12.94
N TYR A 256 -2.81 14.80 12.41
CA TYR A 256 -3.62 16.02 12.57
C TYR A 256 -3.95 16.68 11.23
N GLY A 257 -4.29 15.87 10.25
CA GLY A 257 -4.71 16.27 8.90
C GLY A 257 -5.23 15.09 8.10
N GLN A 258 -6.05 15.35 7.11
CA GLN A 258 -6.61 14.34 6.21
C GLN A 258 -6.83 14.85 4.78
N LYS A 259 -5.93 15.69 4.28
CA LYS A 259 -5.96 16.14 2.89
C LYS A 259 -5.40 15.10 1.94
N THR A 260 -5.99 15.02 0.75
CA THR A 260 -5.37 14.38 -0.43
C THR A 260 -4.42 15.37 -1.08
N LEU A 261 -3.65 14.93 -2.07
CA LEU A 261 -2.75 15.82 -2.83
C LEU A 261 -3.47 16.66 -3.88
N GLN A 262 -4.81 16.65 -3.91
CA GLN A 262 -5.60 17.43 -4.85
C GLN A 262 -5.49 18.93 -4.58
N LYS A 263 -5.08 19.69 -5.59
CA LYS A 263 -4.94 21.15 -5.50
C LYS A 263 -6.28 21.89 -5.58
N LYS A 264 -7.15 21.42 -6.48
CA LYS A 264 -8.46 22.04 -6.64
C LYS A 264 -9.35 21.69 -5.45
N GLU A 265 -9.90 22.71 -4.80
CA GLU A 265 -10.86 22.49 -3.74
C GLU A 265 -12.10 21.74 -4.25
N SER A 266 -12.36 20.61 -3.67
CA SER A 266 -13.54 19.80 -3.91
C SER A 266 -13.78 18.86 -2.73
N ALA A 267 -14.84 18.08 -2.80
CA ALA A 267 -15.10 17.06 -1.81
C ALA A 267 -14.00 15.98 -1.74
N LEU A 268 -13.30 15.76 -2.83
CA LEU A 268 -12.26 14.75 -2.98
C LEU A 268 -10.88 15.20 -2.51
N ASP A 269 -10.76 16.44 -2.04
CA ASP A 269 -9.58 16.95 -1.38
C ASP A 269 -9.41 16.39 0.06
N ARG A 270 -10.33 15.52 0.49
CA ARG A 270 -10.32 14.87 1.79
C ARG A 270 -10.21 13.35 1.68
N VAL A 271 -9.32 12.78 2.48
CA VAL A 271 -9.04 11.34 2.52
C VAL A 271 -10.29 10.52 2.83
N ASN A 272 -11.06 10.94 3.84
CA ASN A 272 -12.27 10.21 4.25
C ASN A 272 -13.30 10.12 3.13
N VAL A 273 -13.50 11.19 2.37
CA VAL A 273 -14.45 11.19 1.24
C VAL A 273 -13.93 10.32 0.10
N ARG A 274 -12.63 10.40 -0.22
CA ARG A 274 -12.04 9.52 -1.23
C ARG A 274 -12.16 8.06 -0.86
N ARG A 275 -11.90 7.70 0.39
CA ARG A 275 -12.03 6.32 0.89
C ARG A 275 -13.49 5.84 0.87
N LEU A 276 -14.44 6.70 1.22
CA LEU A 276 -15.86 6.42 1.03
C LEU A 276 -16.18 6.04 -0.42
N LEU A 277 -15.72 6.84 -1.39
CA LEU A 277 -15.97 6.56 -2.80
C LEU A 277 -15.35 5.27 -3.29
N ILE A 278 -14.14 4.95 -2.84
CA ILE A 278 -13.49 3.67 -3.13
C ILE A 278 -14.37 2.52 -2.60
N ARG A 279 -14.86 2.62 -1.38
CA ARG A 279 -15.76 1.62 -0.78
C ARG A 279 -17.06 1.45 -1.57
N LEU A 280 -17.71 2.58 -1.93
CA LEU A 280 -18.94 2.56 -2.72
C LEU A 280 -18.71 1.92 -4.10
N LYS A 281 -17.65 2.33 -4.81
CA LYS A 281 -17.30 1.76 -6.11
C LYS A 281 -17.06 0.25 -6.04
N LYS A 282 -16.26 -0.21 -5.08
CA LYS A 282 -15.99 -1.64 -4.90
C LYS A 282 -17.25 -2.45 -4.62
N PHE A 283 -18.10 -1.96 -3.72
CA PHE A 283 -19.35 -2.64 -3.41
C PHE A 283 -20.26 -2.73 -4.63
N ILE A 284 -20.47 -1.62 -5.33
CA ILE A 284 -21.33 -1.58 -6.52
C ILE A 284 -20.75 -2.48 -7.62
N ALA A 285 -19.44 -2.40 -7.88
CA ALA A 285 -18.78 -3.24 -8.89
C ALA A 285 -18.90 -4.73 -8.57
N SER A 286 -18.63 -5.15 -7.33
CA SER A 286 -18.78 -6.55 -6.92
C SER A 286 -20.23 -7.03 -6.99
N SER A 287 -21.17 -6.16 -6.59
CA SER A 287 -22.60 -6.46 -6.61
C SER A 287 -23.20 -6.48 -8.02
N SER A 288 -22.58 -5.84 -8.99
CA SER A 288 -23.04 -5.82 -10.38
C SER A 288 -22.48 -6.95 -11.24
N ARG A 289 -21.44 -7.66 -10.80
CA ARG A 289 -20.81 -8.75 -11.59
C ARG A 289 -21.80 -9.84 -12.02
N PHE A 290 -22.75 -10.19 -11.16
CA PHE A 290 -23.76 -11.20 -11.48
C PHE A 290 -24.89 -10.71 -12.39
N LEU A 291 -24.92 -9.42 -12.72
CA LEU A 291 -25.86 -8.82 -13.70
C LEU A 291 -25.28 -8.82 -15.12
N VAL A 292 -23.99 -9.09 -15.27
CA VAL A 292 -23.34 -9.20 -16.57
C VAL A 292 -23.94 -10.41 -17.28
N PHE A 293 -24.32 -10.24 -18.54
CA PHE A 293 -25.07 -11.21 -19.37
C PHE A 293 -26.54 -11.43 -19.00
N GLU A 294 -27.06 -10.75 -17.96
CA GLU A 294 -28.51 -10.78 -17.67
C GLU A 294 -29.28 -9.81 -18.60
N GLN A 295 -30.52 -10.16 -18.86
CA GLN A 295 -31.39 -9.32 -19.69
C GLN A 295 -31.75 -8.01 -18.96
N ASN A 296 -31.78 -6.88 -19.67
CA ASN A 296 -32.24 -5.61 -19.12
C ASN A 296 -33.77 -5.58 -19.05
N ASN A 297 -34.32 -6.16 -18.00
CA ASN A 297 -35.75 -6.16 -17.70
C ASN A 297 -36.01 -5.61 -16.28
N ALA A 298 -37.27 -5.35 -15.99
CA ALA A 298 -37.68 -4.79 -14.70
C ALA A 298 -37.23 -5.64 -13.51
N LYS A 299 -37.21 -6.97 -13.64
CA LYS A 299 -36.79 -7.90 -12.58
C LYS A 299 -35.29 -7.75 -12.26
N THR A 300 -34.45 -7.67 -13.28
CA THR A 300 -32.99 -7.48 -13.16
C THR A 300 -32.68 -6.12 -12.51
N ARG A 301 -33.38 -5.06 -12.96
CA ARG A 301 -33.25 -3.72 -12.38
C ARG A 301 -33.65 -3.69 -10.89
N GLN A 302 -34.78 -4.30 -10.53
CA GLN A 302 -35.22 -4.40 -9.14
C GLN A 302 -34.27 -5.20 -8.26
N ARG A 303 -33.65 -6.26 -8.81
CA ARG A 303 -32.63 -7.05 -8.09
C ARG A 303 -31.41 -6.21 -7.74
N PHE A 304 -30.91 -5.39 -8.65
CA PHE A 304 -29.81 -4.46 -8.38
C PHE A 304 -30.18 -3.44 -7.30
N LEU A 305 -31.34 -2.77 -7.45
CA LEU A 305 -31.82 -1.80 -6.45
C LEU A 305 -31.99 -2.42 -5.07
N GLY A 306 -32.47 -3.67 -5.01
CA GLY A 306 -32.62 -4.43 -3.76
C GLY A 306 -31.29 -4.76 -3.05
N ILE A 307 -30.16 -4.66 -3.73
CA ILE A 307 -28.83 -4.85 -3.15
C ILE A 307 -28.18 -3.52 -2.82
N VAL A 308 -28.24 -2.57 -3.74
CA VAL A 308 -27.51 -1.30 -3.62
C VAL A 308 -28.18 -0.35 -2.63
N ASN A 309 -29.51 -0.23 -2.66
CA ASN A 309 -30.22 0.69 -1.76
C ASN A 309 -30.01 0.38 -0.27
N PRO A 310 -30.17 -0.86 0.23
CA PRO A 310 -29.92 -1.16 1.65
C PRO A 310 -28.48 -0.84 2.08
N PHE A 311 -27.50 -1.07 1.20
CA PHE A 311 -26.12 -0.71 1.48
C PHE A 311 -25.93 0.81 1.61
N LEU A 312 -26.47 1.59 0.68
CA LEU A 312 -26.39 3.06 0.72
C LEU A 312 -27.18 3.63 1.92
N GLU A 313 -28.31 3.03 2.29
CA GLU A 313 -29.06 3.36 3.51
C GLU A 313 -28.23 3.09 4.77
N GLN A 314 -27.51 1.97 4.81
CA GLN A 314 -26.58 1.68 5.91
C GLN A 314 -25.44 2.71 6.00
N VAL A 315 -24.85 3.08 4.86
CA VAL A 315 -23.80 4.12 4.81
C VAL A 315 -24.35 5.46 5.27
N GLN A 316 -25.56 5.82 4.86
CA GLN A 316 -26.24 7.05 5.29
C GLN A 316 -26.54 7.03 6.79
N SER A 317 -27.10 5.94 7.32
CA SER A 317 -27.41 5.79 8.74
C SER A 317 -26.15 5.88 9.61
N ASN A 318 -25.00 5.42 9.08
CA ASN A 318 -23.71 5.52 9.75
C ASN A 318 -22.92 6.80 9.38
N SER A 319 -23.62 7.86 9.01
CA SER A 319 -23.02 9.19 8.76
C SER A 319 -21.96 9.22 7.64
N GLY A 320 -22.07 8.37 6.62
CA GLY A 320 -21.22 8.42 5.43
C GLY A 320 -21.79 9.33 4.34
N LEU A 321 -23.12 9.34 4.21
CA LEU A 321 -23.85 10.12 3.21
C LEU A 321 -24.94 10.97 3.86
N THR A 322 -25.17 12.17 3.33
CA THR A 322 -26.34 12.99 3.70
C THR A 322 -27.58 12.54 2.95
N ALA A 323 -27.43 12.28 1.65
CA ALA A 323 -28.48 11.82 0.78
C ALA A 323 -27.90 10.99 -0.35
N PHE A 324 -28.71 10.07 -0.88
CA PHE A 324 -28.38 9.35 -2.10
C PHE A 324 -29.63 9.11 -2.93
N LYS A 325 -29.43 8.86 -4.21
CA LYS A 325 -30.49 8.47 -5.16
C LYS A 325 -29.89 7.52 -6.19
N VAL A 326 -30.50 6.36 -6.33
CA VAL A 326 -30.23 5.40 -7.40
C VAL A 326 -31.39 5.42 -8.38
N VAL A 327 -31.12 5.67 -9.64
CA VAL A 327 -32.14 5.66 -10.69
C VAL A 327 -31.86 4.50 -11.62
N MET A 328 -32.76 3.54 -11.70
CA MET A 328 -32.65 2.36 -12.55
C MET A 328 -34.04 1.90 -12.98
N ASP A 329 -34.70 2.75 -13.75
CA ASP A 329 -36.03 2.55 -14.21
C ASP A 329 -36.14 2.77 -15.75
N GLU A 330 -37.32 2.86 -16.28
CA GLU A 330 -37.56 3.04 -17.72
C GLU A 330 -37.15 4.42 -18.22
N SER A 331 -37.02 5.43 -17.35
CA SER A 331 -36.61 6.77 -17.72
C SER A 331 -35.15 6.83 -18.18
N ASN A 332 -34.31 5.96 -17.63
CA ASN A 332 -32.88 5.89 -17.95
C ASN A 332 -32.47 4.55 -18.63
N ASN A 333 -33.39 3.59 -18.76
CA ASN A 333 -33.23 2.39 -19.56
C ASN A 333 -34.31 2.35 -20.65
N THR A 334 -34.18 3.28 -21.58
CA THR A 334 -35.06 3.39 -22.74
C THR A 334 -34.89 2.20 -23.69
N PRO A 335 -35.84 1.93 -24.60
CA PRO A 335 -35.69 0.86 -25.60
C PRO A 335 -34.38 0.92 -26.39
N ASP A 336 -33.89 2.10 -26.76
CA ASP A 336 -32.61 2.31 -27.43
C ASP A 336 -31.40 1.83 -26.59
N ILE A 337 -31.42 2.06 -25.29
CA ILE A 337 -30.38 1.59 -24.39
C ILE A 337 -30.44 0.06 -24.19
N VAL A 338 -31.64 -0.49 -24.11
CA VAL A 338 -31.88 -1.93 -24.02
C VAL A 338 -31.40 -2.62 -25.30
N ASP A 339 -31.71 -2.07 -26.47
CA ASP A 339 -31.30 -2.61 -27.78
C ASP A 339 -29.78 -2.57 -27.97
N ARG A 340 -29.09 -1.65 -27.29
CA ARG A 340 -27.63 -1.57 -27.26
C ARG A 340 -26.99 -2.52 -26.23
N ASN A 341 -27.75 -3.38 -25.58
CA ASN A 341 -27.32 -4.29 -24.52
C ASN A 341 -26.67 -3.58 -23.32
N ILE A 342 -27.14 -2.38 -22.97
CA ILE A 342 -26.63 -1.58 -21.87
C ILE A 342 -27.65 -1.62 -20.72
N LEU A 343 -27.16 -1.83 -19.50
CA LEU A 343 -27.91 -1.64 -18.27
C LEU A 343 -27.37 -0.40 -17.56
N TYR A 344 -28.17 0.66 -17.47
CA TYR A 344 -27.74 1.96 -16.97
C TYR A 344 -28.40 2.30 -15.64
N GLY A 345 -27.58 2.52 -14.60
CA GLY A 345 -28.01 2.81 -13.23
C GLY A 345 -27.15 3.88 -12.56
N PRO A 346 -27.41 5.18 -12.81
CA PRO A 346 -26.66 6.24 -12.14
C PRO A 346 -26.96 6.28 -10.64
N VAL A 347 -25.88 6.44 -9.85
CA VAL A 347 -25.95 6.65 -8.41
C VAL A 347 -25.48 8.07 -8.12
N SER A 348 -26.39 8.87 -7.58
CA SER A 348 -26.09 10.24 -7.13
C SER A 348 -26.09 10.27 -5.60
N TYR A 349 -25.16 10.98 -5.00
CA TYR A 349 -25.06 11.08 -3.54
C TYR A 349 -24.46 12.41 -3.09
N THR A 350 -24.78 12.79 -1.85
CA THR A 350 -24.18 13.92 -1.14
C THR A 350 -23.47 13.36 0.11
N HIS A 351 -22.15 13.57 0.18
CA HIS A 351 -21.31 13.08 1.28
C HIS A 351 -21.32 14.05 2.46
N LEU A 352 -20.94 13.56 3.64
CA LEU A 352 -20.65 14.37 4.81
C LEU A 352 -19.17 14.77 4.82
N ARG A 353 -18.90 16.02 5.18
CA ARG A 353 -17.54 16.52 5.43
C ARG A 353 -17.23 16.48 6.91
N ALA A 354 -16.03 16.02 7.27
CA ALA A 354 -15.54 16.14 8.63
C ALA A 354 -15.24 17.61 8.94
N HIS A 355 -15.56 18.05 10.14
CA HIS A 355 -15.21 19.38 10.61
C HIS A 355 -13.72 19.44 10.97
N GLU A 356 -12.96 20.31 10.33
CA GLU A 356 -11.49 20.37 10.44
C GLU A 356 -10.99 21.67 11.09
N THR A 357 -11.85 22.62 11.35
CA THR A 357 -11.46 23.92 11.92
C THR A 357 -11.28 23.84 13.42
N GLY A 358 -10.04 23.74 13.84
CA GLY A 358 -9.59 24.19 15.15
C GLY A 358 -9.10 25.64 15.11
N ARG A 359 -9.69 26.49 14.26
CA ARG A 359 -9.47 27.93 14.35
C ARG A 359 -10.34 28.48 15.46
N ASN A 360 -9.74 28.67 16.63
CA ASN A 360 -10.12 29.65 17.62
C ASN A 360 -9.07 30.73 17.62
#